data_06c726411c320900ddd55678cbdf44c4
#
_entry.id   06c726411c320900ddd55678cbdf44c4
#
_cell.length_a   1.000
_cell.length_b   1.000
_cell.length_c   1.000
_cell.angle_alpha   90.00
_cell.angle_beta   90.00
_cell.angle_gamma   90.00
#
_symmetry.space_group_name_H-M   'P 1'
#
loop_
_entity.id
_entity.type
_entity.pdbx_description
1 polymer ?
#
loop_
_entity_poly.entity_id
_entity_poly.type
_entity_poly.pdbx_seq_one_letter_code
_entity_poly.pdbx_strand_id
1 'polypeptide(L)'
;MKSIFVTLSLAAVVALTACMNNPVAQEKKAIDAQAKQERQAVTAAIHDHADDFQQVEIVGNAVVYTHIYDGILDIKTYVYNNDTCVESERVYVFPDQMSALRHYRRAIEQAELYDDIQLMKNEVRYNLKQQQYDLETKGLTKEQLKTKFEDQMKAARADFDKAKKDCKKCK
;
A
#
# COMPACT_ATOMS: atom_id res chain seq x y z
N MET A 1 23.93 18.97 29.41
CA MET A 1 23.27 18.50 28.14
C MET A 1 24.35 17.81 27.35
N LYS A 2 24.33 16.47 27.33
CA LYS A 2 25.33 15.64 26.59
C LYS A 2 24.61 15.01 25.40
N SER A 3 25.00 15.48 24.20
CA SER A 3 24.55 14.88 22.93
C SER A 3 25.21 13.51 22.76
N ILE A 4 24.42 12.48 22.64
CA ILE A 4 24.88 11.13 22.29
C ILE A 4 24.69 10.95 20.80
N PHE A 5 25.77 11.11 20.04
CA PHE A 5 25.84 10.68 18.65
C PHE A 5 26.01 9.18 18.63
N VAL A 6 24.98 8.44 18.20
CA VAL A 6 25.09 7.02 17.87
C VAL A 6 25.53 6.93 16.42
N THR A 7 26.82 6.76 16.21
CA THR A 7 27.40 6.39 14.92
C THR A 7 27.20 4.88 14.72
N LEU A 8 26.27 4.50 13.86
CA LEU A 8 26.13 3.11 13.41
C LEU A 8 27.25 2.79 12.43
N SER A 9 28.26 2.09 12.91
CA SER A 9 29.35 1.53 12.08
C SER A 9 28.80 0.31 11.31
N LEU A 10 28.64 0.46 10.01
CA LEU A 10 28.34 -0.65 9.10
C LEU A 10 29.62 -1.46 8.87
N ALA A 11 29.82 -2.53 9.63
CA ALA A 11 30.89 -3.48 9.36
C ALA A 11 30.51 -4.38 8.19
N ALA A 12 31.18 -4.18 7.07
CA ALA A 12 31.08 -5.04 5.90
C ALA A 12 31.64 -6.42 6.20
N VAL A 13 30.82 -7.46 6.26
CA VAL A 13 31.24 -8.85 6.15
C VAL A 13 31.11 -9.25 4.69
N VAL A 14 32.26 -9.21 3.99
CA VAL A 14 32.39 -9.81 2.65
C VAL A 14 32.63 -11.30 2.88
N ALA A 15 31.61 -12.14 2.70
CA ALA A 15 31.77 -13.57 2.54
C ALA A 15 31.59 -13.93 1.08
N LEU A 16 32.70 -14.33 0.44
CA LEU A 16 32.77 -14.91 -0.89
C LEU A 16 31.99 -16.23 -0.94
N THR A 17 30.89 -16.26 -1.71
CA THR A 17 30.43 -17.46 -2.38
C THR A 17 29.96 -17.07 -3.79
N ALA A 18 30.84 -17.35 -4.73
CA ALA A 18 30.55 -17.27 -6.16
C ALA A 18 29.60 -18.40 -6.54
N CYS A 19 28.32 -18.08 -6.81
CA CYS A 19 27.45 -18.82 -7.71
C CYS A 19 26.20 -17.99 -8.01
N MET A 20 26.10 -17.55 -9.23
CA MET A 20 24.91 -17.04 -9.94
C MET A 20 24.08 -15.96 -9.19
N ASN A 21 24.64 -14.79 -8.99
CA ASN A 21 23.92 -13.63 -8.52
C ASN A 21 23.35 -12.86 -9.72
N ASN A 22 22.07 -13.09 -10.02
CA ASN A 22 21.32 -12.22 -10.92
C ASN A 22 21.09 -10.88 -10.16
N PRO A 23 21.70 -9.74 -10.58
CA PRO A 23 21.59 -8.48 -9.88
C PRO A 23 20.14 -7.99 -9.74
N VAL A 24 19.29 -8.31 -10.72
CA VAL A 24 17.85 -7.99 -10.71
C VAL A 24 17.12 -8.73 -9.56
N ALA A 25 17.50 -9.96 -9.25
CA ALA A 25 16.92 -10.73 -8.16
C ALA A 25 17.35 -10.23 -6.76
N GLN A 26 18.55 -9.65 -6.66
CA GLN A 26 19.02 -9.02 -5.42
C GLN A 26 18.33 -7.68 -5.18
N GLU A 27 18.19 -6.87 -6.22
CA GLU A 27 17.47 -5.60 -6.16
C GLU A 27 16.00 -5.81 -5.78
N LYS A 28 15.34 -6.79 -6.39
CA LYS A 28 13.96 -7.18 -6.03
C LYS A 28 13.86 -7.62 -4.56
N LYS A 29 14.80 -8.44 -4.06
CA LYS A 29 14.83 -8.83 -2.63
C LYS A 29 15.05 -7.65 -1.69
N ALA A 30 15.87 -6.67 -2.07
CA ALA A 30 16.10 -5.47 -1.27
C ALA A 30 14.85 -4.59 -1.22
N ILE A 31 14.17 -4.40 -2.35
CA ILE A 31 12.90 -3.67 -2.46
C ILE A 31 11.81 -4.37 -1.63
N ASP A 32 11.68 -5.70 -1.73
CA ASP A 32 10.71 -6.48 -0.96
C ASP A 32 11.00 -6.43 0.55
N ALA A 33 12.27 -6.42 0.96
CA ALA A 33 12.66 -6.29 2.37
C ALA A 33 12.35 -4.90 2.92
N GLN A 34 12.61 -3.84 2.16
CA GLN A 34 12.29 -2.47 2.52
C GLN A 34 10.78 -2.26 2.60
N ALA A 35 10.02 -2.71 1.60
CA ALA A 35 8.58 -2.68 1.60
C ALA A 35 7.97 -3.44 2.80
N LYS A 36 8.57 -4.57 3.19
CA LYS A 36 8.16 -5.33 4.38
C LYS A 36 8.41 -4.56 5.68
N GLN A 37 9.55 -3.86 5.78
CA GLN A 37 9.90 -3.05 6.95
C GLN A 37 8.99 -1.82 7.08
N GLU A 38 8.70 -1.14 5.97
CA GLU A 38 7.76 -0.03 5.90
C GLU A 38 6.33 -0.46 6.28
N ARG A 39 5.88 -1.64 5.80
CA ARG A 39 4.59 -2.22 6.18
C ARG A 39 4.50 -2.56 7.67
N GLN A 40 5.59 -3.07 8.27
CA GLN A 40 5.62 -3.34 9.71
C GLN A 40 5.55 -2.05 10.53
N ALA A 41 6.22 -0.99 10.09
CA ALA A 41 6.14 0.33 10.73
C ALA A 41 4.73 0.94 10.60
N VAL A 42 4.10 0.83 9.42
CA VAL A 42 2.72 1.25 9.19
C VAL A 42 1.75 0.43 10.03
N THR A 43 1.91 -0.91 10.10
CA THR A 43 1.06 -1.77 10.95
C THR A 43 1.19 -1.44 12.43
N ALA A 44 2.38 -1.06 12.90
CA ALA A 44 2.58 -0.61 14.28
C ALA A 44 1.93 0.77 14.55
N ALA A 45 1.98 1.68 13.57
CA ALA A 45 1.33 2.99 13.66
C ALA A 45 -0.22 2.89 13.65
N ILE A 46 -0.78 1.84 13.02
CA ILE A 46 -2.23 1.56 12.95
C ILE A 46 -2.84 1.28 14.33
N HIS A 47 -2.10 0.65 15.23
CA HIS A 47 -2.60 0.37 16.59
C HIS A 47 -2.85 1.63 17.43
N ASP A 48 -2.30 2.78 17.04
CA ASP A 48 -2.42 4.05 17.78
C ASP A 48 -3.45 5.02 17.15
N HIS A 49 -4.04 4.72 15.99
CA HIS A 49 -4.96 5.63 15.31
C HIS A 49 -6.37 5.06 15.20
N ALA A 50 -7.35 5.89 15.57
CA ALA A 50 -8.77 5.63 15.44
C ALA A 50 -9.16 5.32 13.98
N ASP A 51 -10.19 4.47 13.84
CA ASP A 51 -10.83 4.10 12.57
C ASP A 51 -10.99 5.29 11.61
N ASP A 52 -10.62 5.07 10.34
CA ASP A 52 -10.70 6.01 9.21
C ASP A 52 -9.47 6.91 9.01
N PHE A 53 -8.29 6.29 8.87
CA PHE A 53 -7.09 6.97 8.41
C PHE A 53 -6.93 6.81 6.89
N GLN A 54 -6.68 7.91 6.19
CA GLN A 54 -6.40 7.91 4.76
C GLN A 54 -5.18 8.78 4.47
N GLN A 55 -4.27 8.29 3.63
CA GLN A 55 -3.07 9.01 3.22
C GLN A 55 -2.71 8.66 1.77
N VAL A 56 -2.13 9.62 1.05
CA VAL A 56 -1.54 9.39 -0.26
C VAL A 56 -0.18 10.05 -0.34
N GLU A 57 0.81 9.32 -0.82
CA GLU A 57 2.20 9.77 -0.93
C GLU A 57 2.80 9.38 -2.28
N ILE A 58 3.80 10.16 -2.72
CA ILE A 58 4.70 9.74 -3.79
C ILE A 58 5.98 9.22 -3.13
N VAL A 59 6.29 7.95 -3.39
CA VAL A 59 7.49 7.26 -2.90
C VAL A 59 8.30 6.82 -4.11
N GLY A 60 9.39 7.53 -4.40
CA GLY A 60 10.18 7.28 -5.61
C GLY A 60 9.35 7.48 -6.89
N ASN A 61 9.17 6.39 -7.64
CA ASN A 61 8.38 6.37 -8.87
C ASN A 61 6.95 5.83 -8.66
N ALA A 62 6.51 5.66 -7.43
CA ALA A 62 5.19 5.12 -7.12
C ALA A 62 4.30 6.13 -6.40
N VAL A 63 2.99 6.05 -6.66
CA VAL A 63 1.94 6.66 -5.83
C VAL A 63 1.40 5.56 -4.91
N VAL A 64 1.45 5.81 -3.60
CA VAL A 64 0.96 4.88 -2.57
C VAL A 64 -0.23 5.53 -1.87
N TYR A 65 -1.38 4.88 -1.96
CA TYR A 65 -2.58 5.24 -1.22
C TYR A 65 -2.79 4.23 -0.10
N THR A 66 -2.92 4.72 1.12
CA THR A 66 -3.17 3.91 2.32
C THR A 66 -4.50 4.30 2.94
N HIS A 67 -5.34 3.31 3.21
CA HIS A 67 -6.61 3.49 3.89
C HIS A 67 -6.79 2.46 4.99
N ILE A 68 -7.20 2.91 6.17
CA ILE A 68 -7.56 2.06 7.31
C ILE A 68 -9.03 2.28 7.60
N TYR A 69 -9.80 1.20 7.60
CA TYR A 69 -11.22 1.20 7.91
C TYR A 69 -11.63 -0.15 8.51
N ASP A 70 -12.46 -0.14 9.53
CA ASP A 70 -12.94 -1.35 10.19
C ASP A 70 -11.84 -2.34 10.61
N GLY A 71 -10.67 -1.82 11.00
CA GLY A 71 -9.50 -2.62 11.33
C GLY A 71 -8.82 -3.29 10.13
N ILE A 72 -9.21 -2.94 8.90
CA ILE A 72 -8.59 -3.41 7.66
C ILE A 72 -7.64 -2.33 7.15
N LEU A 73 -6.41 -2.73 6.81
CA LEU A 73 -5.47 -1.89 6.08
C LEU A 73 -5.57 -2.22 4.58
N ASP A 74 -5.91 -1.21 3.76
CA ASP A 74 -5.94 -1.26 2.29
C ASP A 74 -4.81 -0.37 1.76
N ILE A 75 -3.85 -0.96 1.04
CA ILE A 75 -2.76 -0.25 0.39
C ILE A 75 -2.89 -0.46 -1.11
N LYS A 76 -2.91 0.64 -1.86
CA LYS A 76 -2.83 0.65 -3.32
C LYS A 76 -1.53 1.29 -3.75
N THR A 77 -0.77 0.59 -4.56
CA THR A 77 0.49 1.08 -5.12
C THR A 77 0.37 1.16 -6.64
N TYR A 78 0.72 2.30 -7.22
CA TYR A 78 0.77 2.53 -8.66
C TYR A 78 2.19 2.92 -9.04
N VAL A 79 2.87 2.06 -9.77
CA VAL A 79 4.27 2.26 -10.19
C VAL A 79 4.29 2.93 -11.55
N TYR A 80 5.10 3.96 -11.68
CA TYR A 80 5.24 4.75 -12.90
C TYR A 80 6.60 4.55 -13.55
N ASN A 81 6.59 4.50 -14.88
CA ASN A 81 7.78 4.69 -15.71
C ASN A 81 7.57 5.99 -16.49
N ASN A 82 8.33 7.03 -16.13
CA ASN A 82 8.05 8.41 -16.52
C ASN A 82 6.60 8.80 -16.11
N ASP A 83 5.76 9.20 -17.07
CA ASP A 83 4.38 9.64 -16.83
C ASP A 83 3.34 8.54 -17.09
N THR A 84 3.76 7.28 -17.24
CA THR A 84 2.87 6.16 -17.52
C THR A 84 2.87 5.18 -16.36
N CYS A 85 1.70 4.84 -15.85
CA CYS A 85 1.54 3.76 -14.88
C CYS A 85 1.80 2.42 -15.57
N VAL A 86 2.70 1.62 -15.02
CA VAL A 86 3.13 0.33 -15.62
C VAL A 86 2.77 -0.87 -14.76
N GLU A 87 2.45 -0.65 -13.49
CA GLU A 87 2.09 -1.71 -12.55
C GLU A 87 1.18 -1.15 -11.45
N SER A 88 0.25 -1.96 -10.97
CA SER A 88 -0.54 -1.63 -9.79
C SER A 88 -0.72 -2.85 -8.89
N GLU A 89 -0.28 -2.71 -7.65
CA GLU A 89 -0.45 -3.70 -6.58
C GLU A 89 -1.49 -3.24 -5.57
N ARG A 90 -2.23 -4.19 -5.03
CA ARG A 90 -3.15 -3.96 -3.92
C ARG A 90 -2.88 -4.95 -2.80
N VAL A 91 -2.78 -4.45 -1.57
CA VAL A 91 -2.53 -5.25 -0.37
C VAL A 91 -3.61 -4.95 0.65
N TYR A 92 -4.32 -6.00 1.08
CA TYR A 92 -5.23 -5.93 2.22
C TYR A 92 -4.65 -6.70 3.39
N VAL A 93 -4.60 -6.06 4.57
CA VAL A 93 -4.28 -6.73 5.83
C VAL A 93 -5.52 -6.73 6.70
N PHE A 94 -6.00 -7.92 7.05
CA PHE A 94 -7.21 -8.13 7.82
C PHE A 94 -6.90 -8.33 9.31
N PRO A 95 -7.84 -8.03 10.21
CA PRO A 95 -7.66 -8.27 11.64
C PRO A 95 -7.50 -9.76 11.97
N ASP A 96 -8.04 -10.65 11.14
CA ASP A 96 -7.99 -12.09 11.32
C ASP A 96 -7.87 -12.86 10.02
N GLN A 97 -7.37 -14.11 10.11
CA GLN A 97 -7.13 -14.98 8.97
C GLN A 97 -8.44 -15.40 8.25
N MET A 98 -9.55 -15.53 8.95
CA MET A 98 -10.81 -15.95 8.34
C MET A 98 -11.39 -14.84 7.45
N SER A 99 -11.23 -13.59 7.86
CA SER A 99 -11.61 -12.43 7.05
C SER A 99 -10.74 -12.33 5.79
N ALA A 100 -9.44 -12.55 5.91
CA ALA A 100 -8.52 -12.61 4.77
C ALA A 100 -8.91 -13.74 3.80
N LEU A 101 -9.21 -14.94 4.31
CA LEU A 101 -9.62 -16.08 3.49
C LEU A 101 -10.93 -15.82 2.74
N ARG A 102 -11.90 -15.18 3.37
CA ARG A 102 -13.17 -14.78 2.72
C ARG A 102 -12.92 -13.78 1.60
N HIS A 103 -12.05 -12.79 1.83
CA HIS A 103 -11.69 -11.80 0.81
C HIS A 103 -10.94 -12.45 -0.35
N TYR A 104 -9.95 -13.30 -0.06
CA TYR A 104 -9.20 -14.07 -1.06
C TYR A 104 -10.12 -14.91 -1.97
N ARG A 105 -11.10 -15.62 -1.40
CA ARG A 105 -12.06 -16.39 -2.20
C ARG A 105 -12.85 -15.54 -3.17
N ARG A 106 -13.33 -14.35 -2.73
CA ARG A 106 -14.01 -13.39 -3.61
C ARG A 106 -13.09 -12.85 -4.71
N ALA A 107 -11.81 -12.60 -4.39
CA ALA A 107 -10.84 -12.17 -5.39
C ALA A 107 -10.59 -13.27 -6.44
N ILE A 108 -10.53 -14.55 -6.04
CA ILE A 108 -10.42 -15.68 -6.97
C ILE A 108 -11.65 -15.78 -7.90
N GLU A 109 -12.85 -15.48 -7.43
CA GLU A 109 -14.07 -15.43 -8.27
C GLU A 109 -13.99 -14.32 -9.33
N GLN A 110 -13.10 -13.36 -9.18
CA GLN A 110 -12.84 -12.24 -10.09
C GLN A 110 -11.40 -12.28 -10.65
N ALA A 111 -10.82 -13.46 -10.78
CA ALA A 111 -9.42 -13.63 -11.18
C ALA A 111 -9.09 -13.04 -12.56
N GLU A 112 -10.11 -12.82 -13.41
CA GLU A 112 -9.93 -12.14 -14.70
C GLU A 112 -9.46 -10.68 -14.57
N LEU A 113 -9.62 -10.05 -13.40
CA LEU A 113 -9.20 -8.67 -13.13
C LEU A 113 -7.74 -8.56 -12.67
N TYR A 114 -7.11 -9.70 -12.30
CA TYR A 114 -5.82 -9.75 -11.63
C TYR A 114 -4.84 -10.63 -12.39
N ASP A 115 -3.53 -10.26 -12.34
CA ASP A 115 -2.44 -11.08 -12.88
C ASP A 115 -1.95 -12.10 -11.86
N ASP A 116 -2.00 -11.75 -10.58
CA ASP A 116 -1.60 -12.64 -9.48
C ASP A 116 -2.43 -12.34 -8.22
N ILE A 117 -2.78 -13.40 -7.49
CA ILE A 117 -3.53 -13.31 -6.23
C ILE A 117 -2.87 -14.21 -5.20
N GLN A 118 -2.43 -13.65 -4.08
CA GLN A 118 -1.74 -14.37 -3.02
C GLN A 118 -2.45 -14.19 -1.68
N LEU A 119 -2.50 -15.25 -0.88
CA LEU A 119 -2.95 -15.23 0.51
C LEU A 119 -1.78 -15.61 1.42
N MET A 120 -1.40 -14.72 2.33
CA MET A 120 -0.33 -14.92 3.31
C MET A 120 -0.85 -14.61 4.71
N LYS A 121 -1.24 -15.64 5.46
CA LYS A 121 -1.86 -15.49 6.80
C LYS A 121 -3.12 -14.60 6.74
N ASN A 122 -3.02 -13.38 7.26
CA ASN A 122 -4.09 -12.38 7.27
C ASN A 122 -3.93 -11.29 6.19
N GLU A 123 -3.00 -11.46 5.25
CA GLU A 123 -2.75 -10.55 4.14
C GLU A 123 -3.22 -11.18 2.82
N VAL A 124 -3.94 -10.40 2.01
CA VAL A 124 -4.28 -10.73 0.62
C VAL A 124 -3.64 -9.69 -0.28
N ARG A 125 -2.87 -10.16 -1.25
CA ARG A 125 -2.16 -9.33 -2.21
C ARG A 125 -2.55 -9.72 -3.62
N TYR A 126 -2.71 -8.75 -4.49
CA TYR A 126 -2.89 -8.99 -5.91
C TYR A 126 -2.40 -7.83 -6.77
N ASN A 127 -1.93 -8.16 -7.97
CA ASN A 127 -1.60 -7.22 -9.02
C ASN A 127 -2.81 -7.07 -9.95
N LEU A 128 -3.18 -5.83 -10.24
CA LEU A 128 -4.23 -5.55 -11.21
C LEU A 128 -3.69 -5.74 -12.63
N LYS A 129 -4.52 -6.27 -13.53
CA LYS A 129 -4.20 -6.27 -14.95
C LYS A 129 -4.16 -4.85 -15.50
N GLN A 130 -3.37 -4.64 -16.55
CA GLN A 130 -3.17 -3.33 -17.15
C GLN A 130 -4.48 -2.60 -17.42
N GLN A 131 -5.46 -3.27 -17.99
CA GLN A 131 -6.77 -2.65 -18.28
C GLN A 131 -7.46 -2.06 -17.04
N GLN A 132 -7.26 -2.65 -15.87
CA GLN A 132 -7.88 -2.19 -14.62
C GLN A 132 -7.21 -0.93 -14.09
N TYR A 133 -5.87 -0.92 -13.99
CA TYR A 133 -5.20 0.27 -13.50
C TYR A 133 -5.18 1.41 -14.54
N ASP A 134 -5.26 1.12 -15.83
CA ASP A 134 -5.47 2.14 -16.87
C ASP A 134 -6.80 2.86 -16.68
N LEU A 135 -7.86 2.17 -16.26
CA LEU A 135 -9.13 2.80 -15.91
C LEU A 135 -9.03 3.72 -14.69
N GLU A 136 -8.22 3.35 -13.70
CA GLU A 136 -8.03 4.14 -12.49
C GLU A 136 -7.12 5.35 -12.72
N THR A 137 -6.02 5.17 -13.45
CA THR A 137 -5.03 6.21 -13.72
C THR A 137 -5.42 7.13 -14.87
N LYS A 138 -6.14 6.62 -15.89
CA LYS A 138 -6.59 7.38 -17.09
C LYS A 138 -5.49 8.22 -17.75
N GLY A 139 -4.26 7.73 -17.77
CA GLY A 139 -3.10 8.47 -18.28
C GLY A 139 -2.68 9.68 -17.43
N LEU A 140 -3.06 9.71 -16.18
CA LEU A 140 -2.61 10.75 -15.24
C LEU A 140 -1.15 10.54 -14.87
N THR A 141 -0.40 11.63 -14.70
CA THR A 141 0.93 11.59 -14.08
C THR A 141 0.81 11.21 -12.60
N LYS A 142 1.93 10.86 -11.94
CA LYS A 142 1.93 10.54 -10.49
C LYS A 142 1.37 11.69 -9.65
N GLU A 143 1.74 12.92 -9.98
CA GLU A 143 1.29 14.13 -9.28
C GLU A 143 -0.23 14.34 -9.45
N GLN A 144 -0.74 14.11 -10.66
CA GLN A 144 -2.15 14.21 -10.95
C GLN A 144 -2.95 13.09 -10.27
N LEU A 145 -2.42 11.86 -10.24
CA LEU A 145 -3.06 10.75 -9.54
C LEU A 145 -3.09 11.01 -8.02
N LYS A 146 -1.99 11.50 -7.45
CA LYS A 146 -1.93 11.91 -6.04
C LYS A 146 -2.99 12.96 -5.73
N THR A 147 -3.05 14.04 -6.52
CA THR A 147 -4.06 15.11 -6.35
C THR A 147 -5.49 14.56 -6.44
N LYS A 148 -5.75 13.66 -7.40
CA LYS A 148 -7.07 13.01 -7.53
C LYS A 148 -7.47 12.27 -6.25
N PHE A 149 -6.56 11.50 -5.65
CA PHE A 149 -6.82 10.81 -4.38
C PHE A 149 -7.01 11.79 -3.21
N GLU A 150 -6.20 12.83 -3.13
CA GLU A 150 -6.36 13.89 -2.11
C GLU A 150 -7.73 14.56 -2.20
N ASP A 151 -8.22 14.84 -3.40
CA ASP A 151 -9.53 15.44 -3.60
C ASP A 151 -10.67 14.47 -3.26
N GLN A 152 -10.52 13.18 -3.59
CA GLN A 152 -11.47 12.14 -3.18
C GLN A 152 -11.54 12.00 -1.65
N MET A 153 -10.40 12.02 -0.96
CA MET A 153 -10.35 11.98 0.50
C MET A 153 -11.04 13.20 1.13
N LYS A 154 -10.80 14.41 0.60
CA LYS A 154 -11.47 15.64 1.06
C LYS A 154 -12.98 15.59 0.86
N ALA A 155 -13.43 15.11 -0.30
CA ALA A 155 -14.86 14.96 -0.59
C ALA A 155 -15.54 13.95 0.35
N ALA A 156 -14.92 12.76 0.54
CA ALA A 156 -15.44 11.73 1.45
C ALA A 156 -15.55 12.24 2.89
N ARG A 157 -14.55 13.00 3.37
CA ARG A 157 -14.58 13.60 4.71
C ARG A 157 -15.67 14.66 4.85
N ALA A 158 -15.87 15.50 3.82
CA ALA A 158 -16.95 16.51 3.82
C ALA A 158 -18.34 15.85 3.87
N ASP A 159 -18.54 14.76 3.11
CA ASP A 159 -19.79 14.00 3.12
C ASP A 159 -20.04 13.32 4.47
N PHE A 160 -19.00 12.75 5.09
CA PHE A 160 -19.09 12.19 6.43
C PHE A 160 -19.45 13.24 7.48
N ASP A 161 -18.81 14.41 7.46
CA ASP A 161 -19.09 15.51 8.40
C ASP A 161 -20.52 16.06 8.22
N LYS A 162 -21.02 16.08 6.97
CA LYS A 162 -22.40 16.44 6.68
C LYS A 162 -23.39 15.41 7.24
N ALA A 163 -23.17 14.12 6.96
CA ALA A 163 -24.01 13.04 7.49
C ALA A 163 -24.06 13.04 9.02
N LYS A 164 -22.91 13.29 9.68
CA LYS A 164 -22.80 13.40 11.14
C LYS A 164 -23.61 14.58 11.71
N LYS A 165 -23.64 15.72 11.00
CA LYS A 165 -24.47 16.88 11.38
C LYS A 165 -25.96 16.61 11.21
N ASP A 166 -26.33 15.95 10.12
CA ASP A 166 -27.74 15.63 9.85
C ASP A 166 -28.27 14.58 10.84
N CYS A 167 -27.46 13.59 11.23
CA CYS A 167 -27.83 12.62 12.26
C CYS A 167 -28.04 13.26 13.67
N LYS A 168 -27.31 14.32 14.01
CA LYS A 168 -27.52 15.07 15.28
C LYS A 168 -28.80 15.90 15.30
N LYS A 169 -29.35 16.25 14.13
CA LYS A 169 -30.64 16.98 14.05
C LYS A 169 -31.86 16.06 14.18
N CYS A 170 -31.66 14.74 14.09
CA CYS A 170 -32.73 13.74 14.24
C CYS A 170 -32.94 13.26 15.69
N LYS A 171 -32.24 13.85 16.65
CA LYS A 171 -32.45 13.69 18.11
C LYS A 171 -33.12 14.92 18.68
#